data_6361cf4797322640cf3083055c0b030c
#
_entry.id   6361cf4797322640cf3083055c0b030c
#
_cell.length_a   1.000
_cell.length_b   1.000
_cell.length_c   1.000
_cell.angle_alpha   90.00
_cell.angle_beta   90.00
_cell.angle_gamma   90.00
#
_symmetry.space_group_name_H-M   'P 1'
#
loop_
_entity.id
_entity.type
_entity.pdbx_description
1 polymer ?
#
loop_
_entity_poly.entity_id
_entity_poly.type
_entity_poly.pdbx_seq_one_letter_code
_entity_poly.pdbx_strand_id
1 'polypeptide(L)'
;MKRRLVSSLIAACATVPLVFSSALAQASNSISINSSSQTATLQGMASSATCGTAATDKPQHTVEITEDSDRRFRVKGDSETTLLLINSQGKRFCVQTDSFSNGEAELTGRWTRGIYKVFVGSRSLAKPGYSLLVSPLG
;
A
#
# COMPACT_ATOMS: atom_id res chain seq x y z
N MET A 1 31.01 -74.37 -3.28
CA MET A 1 30.97 -73.19 -2.40
C MET A 1 30.25 -72.07 -3.12
N LYS A 2 29.04 -71.79 -2.74
CA LYS A 2 28.25 -70.73 -3.35
C LYS A 2 28.34 -69.46 -2.49
N ARG A 3 29.03 -68.48 -3.01
CA ARG A 3 29.02 -67.12 -2.41
C ARG A 3 27.78 -66.39 -2.90
N ARG A 4 26.91 -66.07 -2.00
CA ARG A 4 25.77 -65.21 -2.29
C ARG A 4 26.23 -63.75 -2.11
N LEU A 5 26.25 -63.08 -3.23
CA LEU A 5 26.40 -61.63 -3.23
C LEU A 5 25.02 -61.01 -2.86
N VAL A 6 25.00 -60.42 -1.69
CA VAL A 6 23.83 -59.64 -1.31
C VAL A 6 24.07 -58.23 -1.83
N SER A 7 23.37 -57.92 -2.89
CA SER A 7 23.31 -56.55 -3.42
C SER A 7 22.39 -55.73 -2.50
N SER A 8 22.98 -54.93 -1.66
CA SER A 8 22.22 -53.91 -0.91
C SER A 8 21.84 -52.81 -1.89
N LEU A 9 20.60 -52.79 -2.28
CA LEU A 9 20.02 -51.63 -2.91
C LEU A 9 19.75 -50.59 -1.86
N ILE A 10 20.62 -49.60 -1.78
CA ILE A 10 20.39 -48.44 -0.99
C ILE A 10 19.47 -47.54 -1.80
N ALA A 11 18.20 -47.56 -1.48
CA ALA A 11 17.25 -46.57 -1.98
C ALA A 11 17.57 -45.23 -1.31
N ALA A 12 18.28 -44.39 -2.00
CA ALA A 12 18.44 -43.00 -1.60
C ALA A 12 17.11 -42.29 -1.79
N CYS A 13 16.34 -42.19 -0.73
CA CYS A 13 15.22 -41.26 -0.71
C CYS A 13 15.79 -39.85 -0.69
N ALA A 14 15.90 -39.25 -1.85
CA ALA A 14 16.13 -37.82 -1.96
C ALA A 14 14.87 -37.10 -1.48
N THR A 15 14.81 -36.81 -0.20
CA THR A 15 13.83 -35.86 0.30
C THR A 15 14.25 -34.51 -0.20
N VAL A 16 13.62 -34.06 -1.26
CA VAL A 16 13.70 -32.68 -1.70
C VAL A 16 12.96 -31.86 -0.66
N PRO A 17 13.64 -31.00 0.12
CA PRO A 17 12.92 -30.08 0.96
C PRO A 17 12.17 -29.14 0.04
N LEU A 18 10.86 -29.26 0.00
CA LEU A 18 9.99 -28.21 -0.49
C LEU A 18 10.21 -27.00 0.39
N VAL A 19 11.15 -26.18 -0.01
CA VAL A 19 11.28 -24.85 0.57
C VAL A 19 10.07 -24.09 0.06
N PHE A 20 9.00 -24.09 0.82
CA PHE A 20 7.98 -23.07 0.68
C PHE A 20 8.65 -21.77 1.06
N SER A 21 9.26 -21.12 0.10
CA SER A 21 9.46 -19.70 0.15
C SER A 21 8.06 -19.13 0.22
N SER A 22 7.51 -18.99 1.41
CA SER A 22 6.49 -18.01 1.64
C SER A 22 7.21 -16.69 1.38
N ALA A 23 7.23 -16.28 0.10
CA ALA A 23 7.39 -14.91 -0.24
C ALA A 23 6.28 -14.24 0.54
N LEU A 24 6.60 -13.68 1.69
CA LEU A 24 5.85 -12.59 2.25
C LEU A 24 5.82 -11.60 1.10
N ALA A 25 4.73 -11.66 0.32
CA ALA A 25 4.38 -10.60 -0.56
C ALA A 25 4.24 -9.41 0.38
N GLN A 26 5.32 -8.72 0.62
CA GLN A 26 5.25 -7.36 1.10
C GLN A 26 4.32 -6.73 0.09
N ALA A 27 3.08 -6.48 0.53
CA ALA A 27 2.13 -5.73 -0.25
C ALA A 27 2.93 -4.55 -0.75
N SER A 28 3.24 -4.52 -2.05
CA SER A 28 4.06 -3.47 -2.59
C SER A 28 3.28 -2.21 -2.31
N ASN A 29 3.77 -1.39 -1.43
CA ASN A 29 3.14 -0.13 -1.04
C ASN A 29 3.15 0.87 -2.20
N SER A 30 3.58 0.42 -3.37
CA SER A 30 3.67 1.19 -4.59
C SER A 30 2.70 0.67 -5.63
N ILE A 31 1.92 1.56 -6.20
CA ILE A 31 1.05 1.27 -7.34
C ILE A 31 1.35 2.23 -8.48
N SER A 32 1.14 1.77 -9.70
CA SER A 32 1.23 2.58 -10.91
C SER A 32 -0.14 2.69 -11.55
N ILE A 33 -0.58 3.90 -11.82
CA ILE A 33 -1.84 4.21 -12.49
C ILE A 33 -1.54 4.54 -13.95
N ASN A 34 -1.77 3.58 -14.83
CA ASN A 34 -1.38 3.65 -16.24
C ASN A 34 -2.52 4.10 -17.16
N SER A 35 -3.71 4.24 -16.65
CA SER A 35 -4.90 4.58 -17.43
C SER A 35 -5.79 5.54 -16.65
N SER A 36 -6.41 6.48 -17.35
CA SER A 36 -7.34 7.42 -16.74
C SER A 36 -8.60 6.76 -16.16
N SER A 37 -8.92 5.54 -16.59
CA SER A 37 -10.05 4.76 -16.08
C SER A 37 -9.70 3.76 -14.97
N GLN A 38 -8.43 3.65 -14.62
CA GLN A 38 -7.97 2.68 -13.63
C GLN A 38 -8.38 3.08 -12.21
N THR A 39 -8.90 2.11 -11.47
CA THR A 39 -9.20 2.21 -10.04
C THR A 39 -8.29 1.30 -9.26
N ALA A 40 -7.76 1.76 -8.15
CA ALA A 40 -6.93 0.98 -7.26
C ALA A 40 -7.39 1.15 -5.81
N THR A 41 -7.33 0.06 -5.04
CA THR A 41 -7.63 0.05 -3.62
C THR A 41 -6.39 -0.40 -2.85
N LEU A 42 -6.00 0.38 -1.86
CA LEU A 42 -4.88 0.11 -0.97
C LEU A 42 -5.37 0.06 0.47
N GLN A 43 -4.71 -0.75 1.28
CA GLN A 43 -5.04 -0.90 2.70
C GLN A 43 -3.78 -0.76 3.54
N GLY A 44 -3.94 -0.37 4.79
CA GLY A 44 -2.83 -0.25 5.71
C GLY A 44 -3.28 0.14 7.11
N MET A 45 -2.29 0.38 7.94
CA MET A 45 -2.45 0.91 9.30
C MET A 45 -2.03 2.37 9.32
N ALA A 46 -2.86 3.20 9.95
CA ALA A 46 -2.57 4.62 10.08
C ALA A 46 -1.32 4.85 10.93
N SER A 47 -0.54 5.86 10.58
CA SER A 47 0.57 6.36 11.38
C SER A 47 0.12 7.53 12.25
N SER A 48 1.04 8.14 12.99
CA SER A 48 0.78 9.37 13.74
C SER A 48 0.94 10.64 12.91
N ALA A 49 1.15 10.53 11.60
CA ALA A 49 1.28 11.68 10.71
C ALA A 49 0.01 12.52 10.67
N THR A 50 0.17 13.83 10.63
CA THR A 50 -0.92 14.81 10.47
C THR A 50 -0.57 15.78 9.36
N CYS A 51 -1.51 16.64 8.98
CA CYS A 51 -1.26 17.66 7.96
C CYS A 51 -0.11 18.61 8.33
N GLY A 52 0.13 18.83 9.63
CA GLY A 52 1.15 19.75 10.12
C GLY A 52 2.51 19.12 10.40
N THR A 53 2.64 17.79 10.35
CA THR A 53 3.92 17.13 10.61
C THR A 53 4.80 17.14 9.38
N ALA A 54 6.11 17.31 9.61
CA ALA A 54 7.08 17.04 8.56
C ALA A 54 7.02 15.56 8.20
N ALA A 55 6.93 15.25 6.92
CA ALA A 55 6.92 13.89 6.44
C ALA A 55 8.33 13.30 6.51
N THR A 56 8.81 13.04 7.71
CA THR A 56 10.09 12.38 7.97
C THR A 56 9.97 10.86 7.93
N ASP A 57 8.75 10.35 8.04
CA ASP A 57 8.46 8.94 8.02
C ASP A 57 8.32 8.42 6.59
N LYS A 58 8.47 7.11 6.45
CA LYS A 58 8.23 6.46 5.16
C LYS A 58 6.76 6.56 4.79
N PRO A 59 6.44 6.86 3.52
CA PRO A 59 5.06 6.85 3.06
C PRO A 59 4.47 5.44 3.19
N GLN A 60 3.20 5.35 3.56
CA GLN A 60 2.50 4.07 3.56
C GLN A 60 2.31 3.55 2.13
N HIS A 61 2.13 4.45 1.18
CA HIS A 61 1.97 4.09 -0.22
C HIS A 61 2.70 5.08 -1.12
N THR A 62 3.08 4.61 -2.29
CA THR A 62 3.58 5.44 -3.38
C THR A 62 2.69 5.22 -4.58
N VAL A 63 2.13 6.29 -5.13
CA VAL A 63 1.26 6.25 -6.30
C VAL A 63 1.96 6.95 -7.45
N GLU A 64 2.23 6.21 -8.51
CA GLU A 64 2.73 6.78 -9.76
C GLU A 64 1.57 7.03 -10.70
N ILE A 65 1.41 8.27 -11.15
CA ILE A 65 0.45 8.66 -12.18
C ILE A 65 1.25 8.86 -13.47
N THR A 66 0.96 8.03 -14.47
CA THR A 66 1.73 8.02 -15.72
C THR A 66 1.25 9.06 -16.72
N GLU A 67 0.05 9.57 -16.57
CA GLU A 67 -0.53 10.64 -17.40
C GLU A 67 -1.42 11.56 -16.57
N ASP A 68 -1.46 12.82 -16.92
CA ASP A 68 -2.32 13.79 -16.26
C ASP A 68 -3.78 13.33 -16.31
N SER A 69 -4.45 13.30 -15.18
CA SER A 69 -5.83 12.82 -15.12
C SER A 69 -6.58 13.39 -13.93
N ASP A 70 -7.89 13.47 -14.10
CA ASP A 70 -8.79 13.87 -13.02
C ASP A 70 -9.10 12.65 -12.15
N ARG A 71 -8.76 12.73 -10.87
CA ARG A 71 -8.85 11.61 -9.95
C ARG A 71 -9.31 12.01 -8.57
N ARG A 72 -9.78 11.01 -7.87
CA ARG A 72 -10.20 11.07 -6.48
C ARG A 72 -9.34 10.13 -5.65
N PHE A 73 -8.75 10.68 -4.60
CA PHE A 73 -8.14 9.90 -3.52
C PHE A 73 -9.10 9.95 -2.33
N ARG A 74 -9.66 8.81 -1.98
CA ARG A 74 -10.57 8.70 -0.84
C ARG A 74 -10.00 7.73 0.17
N VAL A 75 -9.82 8.21 1.40
CA VAL A 75 -9.46 7.36 2.53
C VAL A 75 -10.68 7.16 3.42
N LYS A 76 -10.84 5.92 3.88
CA LYS A 76 -11.82 5.55 4.89
C LYS A 76 -11.09 4.95 6.09
N GLY A 77 -11.22 5.59 7.22
CA GLY A 77 -10.62 5.20 8.48
C GLY A 77 -11.53 5.59 9.66
N ASP A 78 -10.94 6.04 10.74
CA ASP A 78 -11.69 6.59 11.87
C ASP A 78 -11.98 8.10 11.69
N SER A 79 -12.66 8.69 12.67
CA SER A 79 -13.02 10.12 12.66
C SER A 79 -11.82 11.06 12.79
N GLU A 80 -10.63 10.54 13.02
CA GLU A 80 -9.40 11.34 13.19
C GLU A 80 -8.37 11.06 12.10
N THR A 81 -8.79 10.47 11.00
CA THR A 81 -7.93 10.09 9.88
C THR A 81 -7.49 11.31 9.08
N THR A 82 -6.22 11.32 8.69
CA THR A 82 -5.60 12.34 7.85
C THR A 82 -5.07 11.68 6.59
N LEU A 83 -5.32 12.29 5.45
CA LEU A 83 -4.74 11.92 4.16
C LEU A 83 -3.82 13.04 3.68
N LEU A 84 -2.55 12.72 3.54
CA LEU A 84 -1.53 13.64 3.04
C LEU A 84 -0.84 13.04 1.82
N LEU A 85 -0.84 13.78 0.72
CA LEU A 85 -0.07 13.46 -0.48
C LEU A 85 1.02 14.49 -0.67
N ILE A 86 2.22 14.02 -1.02
CA ILE A 86 3.36 14.89 -1.34
C ILE A 86 3.89 14.47 -2.71
N ASN A 87 3.92 15.41 -3.65
CA ASN A 87 4.46 15.16 -4.97
C ASN A 87 6.00 15.27 -4.99
N SER A 88 6.60 14.94 -6.12
CA SER A 88 8.05 14.97 -6.30
C SER A 88 8.67 16.37 -6.18
N GLN A 89 7.87 17.42 -6.26
CA GLN A 89 8.30 18.82 -6.07
C GLN A 89 8.12 19.29 -4.63
N GLY A 90 7.68 18.41 -3.73
CA GLY A 90 7.43 18.74 -2.33
C GLY A 90 6.11 19.43 -2.05
N LYS A 91 5.23 19.57 -3.04
CA LYS A 91 3.89 20.14 -2.84
C LYS A 91 3.03 19.17 -2.05
N ARG A 92 2.34 19.71 -1.05
CA ARG A 92 1.54 18.96 -0.09
C ARG A 92 0.05 19.17 -0.36
N PHE A 93 -0.68 18.07 -0.33
CA PHE A 93 -2.14 18.05 -0.40
C PHE A 93 -2.63 17.30 0.82
N CYS A 94 -3.39 17.95 1.67
CA CYS A 94 -3.80 17.35 2.94
C CYS A 94 -5.27 17.58 3.22
N VAL A 95 -5.93 16.55 3.72
CA VAL A 95 -7.30 16.61 4.20
C VAL A 95 -7.44 15.79 5.48
N GLN A 96 -8.28 16.25 6.39
CA GLN A 96 -8.60 15.56 7.63
C GLN A 96 -10.08 15.19 7.64
N THR A 97 -10.38 14.04 8.21
CA THR A 97 -11.76 13.69 8.55
C THR A 97 -12.24 14.53 9.73
N ASP A 98 -13.53 14.72 9.80
CA ASP A 98 -14.21 15.34 10.93
C ASP A 98 -15.32 14.41 11.45
N SER A 99 -16.01 14.86 12.49
CA SER A 99 -17.11 14.10 13.08
C SER A 99 -18.33 13.92 12.16
N PHE A 100 -18.40 14.68 11.07
CA PHE A 100 -19.50 14.64 10.10
C PHE A 100 -19.21 13.77 8.88
N SER A 101 -17.96 13.42 8.64
CA SER A 101 -17.52 12.72 7.43
C SER A 101 -17.56 11.19 7.56
N ASN A 102 -17.97 10.65 8.70
CA ASN A 102 -17.98 9.21 8.98
C ASN A 102 -16.63 8.50 8.74
N GLY A 103 -15.53 9.20 9.03
CA GLY A 103 -14.19 8.67 8.84
C GLY A 103 -13.71 8.66 7.39
N GLU A 104 -14.36 9.39 6.50
CA GLU A 104 -13.94 9.55 5.11
C GLU A 104 -13.30 10.92 4.89
N ALA A 105 -12.17 10.91 4.19
CA ALA A 105 -11.53 12.12 3.70
C ALA A 105 -11.22 11.95 2.21
N GLU A 106 -11.35 13.01 1.44
CA GLU A 106 -11.28 12.93 -0.01
C GLU A 106 -10.50 14.12 -0.58
N LEU A 107 -9.58 13.82 -1.48
CA LEU A 107 -8.87 14.79 -2.30
C LEU A 107 -9.23 14.54 -3.77
N THR A 108 -9.90 15.49 -4.38
CA THR A 108 -10.29 15.44 -5.79
C THR A 108 -9.61 16.54 -6.57
N GLY A 109 -9.33 16.28 -7.82
CA GLY A 109 -8.76 17.28 -8.71
C GLY A 109 -8.05 16.67 -9.90
N ARG A 110 -7.32 17.54 -10.59
CA ARG A 110 -6.45 17.13 -11.68
C ARG A 110 -5.05 16.88 -11.14
N TRP A 111 -4.59 15.65 -11.31
CA TRP A 111 -3.30 15.18 -10.85
C TRP A 111 -2.35 15.08 -12.05
N THR A 112 -1.23 15.75 -11.95
CA THR A 112 -0.22 15.73 -12.99
C THR A 112 0.58 14.44 -12.91
N ARG A 113 1.11 14.03 -14.05
CA ARG A 113 2.07 12.92 -14.14
C ARG A 113 3.19 13.08 -13.13
N GLY A 114 3.50 12.02 -12.40
CA GLY A 114 4.56 12.01 -11.40
C GLY A 114 4.32 11.00 -10.29
N ILE A 115 5.19 11.05 -9.29
CA ILE A 115 5.14 10.17 -8.14
C ILE A 115 4.61 10.94 -6.94
N TYR A 116 3.61 10.36 -6.28
CA TYR A 116 2.98 10.90 -5.09
C TYR A 116 3.23 9.98 -3.90
N LYS A 117 3.83 10.52 -2.86
CA LYS A 117 3.96 9.84 -1.58
C LYS A 117 2.68 10.02 -0.79
N VAL A 118 2.11 8.93 -0.31
CA VAL A 118 0.84 8.93 0.41
C VAL A 118 1.07 8.56 1.87
N PHE A 119 0.64 9.46 2.74
CA PHE A 119 0.68 9.27 4.19
C PHE A 119 -0.75 9.26 4.72
N VAL A 120 -1.09 8.20 5.42
CA VAL A 120 -2.37 8.10 6.12
C VAL A 120 -2.09 8.07 7.61
N GLY A 121 -2.58 9.06 8.31
CA GLY A 121 -2.38 9.21 9.73
C GLY A 121 -3.68 9.21 10.51
N SER A 122 -3.59 9.03 11.80
CA SER A 122 -4.68 9.22 12.74
C SER A 122 -4.14 9.82 14.04
N ARG A 123 -4.91 10.72 14.62
CA ARG A 123 -4.61 11.24 15.97
C ARG A 123 -5.02 10.26 17.05
N SER A 124 -5.79 9.24 16.71
CA SER A 124 -6.15 8.17 17.62
C SER A 124 -4.93 7.37 18.04
N LEU A 125 -4.81 7.08 19.34
CA LEU A 125 -3.75 6.23 19.87
C LEU A 125 -3.83 4.78 19.38
N ALA A 126 -5.01 4.35 18.95
CA ALA A 126 -5.25 2.98 18.49
C ALA A 126 -4.65 2.69 17.11
N LYS A 127 -4.22 3.70 16.36
CA LYS A 127 -3.68 3.58 14.99
C LYS A 127 -4.50 2.63 14.13
N PRO A 128 -5.74 2.99 13.79
CA PRO A 128 -6.68 2.10 13.11
C PRO A 128 -6.26 1.76 11.70
N GLY A 129 -6.80 0.65 11.20
CA GLY A 129 -6.71 0.30 9.80
C GLY A 129 -7.50 1.28 8.93
N TYR A 130 -7.09 1.44 7.69
CA TYR A 130 -7.76 2.27 6.70
C TYR A 130 -7.82 1.58 5.34
N SER A 131 -8.70 2.03 4.49
CA SER A 131 -8.67 1.75 3.07
C SER A 131 -8.53 3.05 2.27
N LEU A 132 -7.70 3.01 1.23
CA LEU A 132 -7.50 4.11 0.30
C LEU A 132 -7.97 3.69 -1.09
N LEU A 133 -8.89 4.45 -1.65
CA LEU A 133 -9.39 4.27 -3.00
C LEU A 133 -8.84 5.38 -3.89
N VAL A 134 -8.19 5.00 -4.98
CA VAL A 134 -7.78 5.91 -6.05
C VAL A 134 -8.64 5.60 -7.25
N SER A 135 -9.50 6.53 -7.64
CA SER A 135 -10.48 6.32 -8.71
C SER A 135 -10.52 7.51 -9.66
N PRO A 136 -10.94 7.31 -10.91
CA PRO A 136 -11.20 8.43 -11.82
C PRO A 136 -12.38 9.28 -11.34
N LEU A 137 -12.35 10.57 -11.69
CA LEU A 137 -13.49 11.47 -11.59
C LEU A 137 -14.32 11.34 -12.86
N GLY A 138 -15.54 10.92 -12.72
CA GLY A 138 -16.41 10.85 -13.89
C GLY A 138 -17.52 9.86 -13.75
#